data_0d50b922ab19ac9ff239ef4411fb6fb9
#
_entry.id   0d50b922ab19ac9ff239ef4411fb6fb9
#
_cell.length_a   1.000
_cell.length_b   1.000
_cell.length_c   1.000
_cell.angle_alpha   90.00
_cell.angle_beta   90.00
_cell.angle_gamma   90.00
#
_symmetry.space_group_name_H-M   'P 1'
#
loop_
_entity.id
_entity.type
_entity.pdbx_description
1 polymer ?
#
loop_
_entity_poly.entity_id
_entity_poly.type
_entity_poly.pdbx_seq_one_letter_code
_entity_poly.pdbx_strand_id
1 'polypeptide(L)'
;MEYISVFDMLKIGVGPSSSHTLGPWRAAEQFLAEVKQLHIFDKITKVTIDLYGSLSLTGIGHATDLAVMLGLSGADPEYVPIEDISSIIETIKSKGELHLGNERMVSFSMKEDIHFNKNFLPFHANGLTFSASYENKVYESTFYSIGGGFVVKEETPDKIENLDQTTHFPFPIDRADELLQYCVAENKMISEIVYENEKVLRSDQEIHTELLRIWNTMLECIYIGCHTEGILPGGLHVRRRAYDTYEKLKSGLPYNNPQEWLETIRQTKVYFRQILKWVSCFALSVNEVNASLGRVVTAPTNGSAGVIPAVLMYYLTIENHKAGEKEIKQFLTVAGVIGSIFKKNATISAAMGGCQAEIGVSSAMAAAALCELMGGTPAQVLMAAEIAMEHHLGLTCDPIGGLVQIPCIERNTMGAVKAINAAELALDTDPKNAKVPLDKVVDTMWRTAQDMNNKYKETSEGGLAVAVNLADC
;
A
#
# COMPACT_ATOMS: atom_id res chain seq x y z
N MET A 1 4.09 -14.90 -18.61
CA MET A 1 3.16 -14.43 -17.56
C MET A 1 4.00 -13.84 -16.42
N GLU A 2 3.64 -12.65 -15.95
CA GLU A 2 4.33 -12.02 -14.82
C GLU A 2 3.83 -12.68 -13.51
N TYR A 3 4.74 -13.24 -12.71
CA TYR A 3 4.42 -13.66 -11.35
C TYR A 3 4.54 -12.45 -10.42
N ILE A 4 3.52 -12.21 -9.61
CA ILE A 4 3.53 -11.19 -8.55
C ILE A 4 3.59 -11.92 -7.22
N SER A 5 4.72 -11.81 -6.55
CA SER A 5 4.96 -12.40 -5.24
C SER A 5 4.09 -11.75 -4.15
N VAL A 6 3.83 -12.48 -3.07
CA VAL A 6 3.22 -11.94 -1.85
C VAL A 6 4.01 -10.74 -1.34
N PHE A 7 5.33 -10.77 -1.45
CA PHE A 7 6.25 -9.70 -1.03
C PHE A 7 6.22 -8.48 -1.96
N ASP A 8 5.75 -8.65 -3.21
CA ASP A 8 5.49 -7.51 -4.10
C ASP A 8 4.20 -6.78 -3.75
N MET A 9 3.24 -7.48 -3.15
CA MET A 9 1.96 -6.90 -2.72
C MET A 9 2.02 -6.28 -1.32
N LEU A 10 2.91 -6.80 -0.45
CA LEU A 10 3.06 -6.40 0.94
C LEU A 10 4.46 -5.82 1.17
N LYS A 11 4.70 -4.60 0.67
CA LYS A 11 6.01 -3.92 0.76
C LYS A 11 6.09 -3.05 2.01
N ILE A 12 7.22 -3.10 2.70
CA ILE A 12 7.54 -2.15 3.75
C ILE A 12 8.00 -0.84 3.10
N GLY A 13 7.55 0.29 3.62
CA GLY A 13 7.94 1.59 3.13
C GLY A 13 7.46 2.73 4.02
N VAL A 14 7.57 3.96 3.53
CA VAL A 14 7.16 5.17 4.24
C VAL A 14 5.89 5.74 3.62
N GLY A 15 4.97 6.23 4.47
CA GLY A 15 3.75 6.91 4.04
C GLY A 15 4.02 8.29 3.38
N PRO A 16 2.97 8.98 2.94
CA PRO A 16 1.56 8.59 3.10
C PRO A 16 0.98 7.79 1.94
N SER A 17 1.62 7.73 0.75
CA SER A 17 1.03 7.12 -0.45
C SER A 17 1.98 6.16 -1.15
N SER A 18 1.49 5.00 -1.56
CA SER A 18 2.31 4.07 -2.36
C SER A 18 2.52 4.56 -3.79
N SER A 19 1.54 5.27 -4.38
CA SER A 19 1.63 5.79 -5.74
C SER A 19 2.32 7.15 -5.82
N HIS A 20 2.18 8.00 -4.80
CA HIS A 20 2.70 9.38 -4.81
C HIS A 20 3.95 9.58 -3.96
N THR A 21 4.25 8.65 -3.03
CA THR A 21 5.45 8.71 -2.18
C THR A 21 6.40 7.55 -2.52
N LEU A 22 6.01 6.30 -2.24
CA LEU A 22 6.88 5.14 -2.40
C LEU A 22 7.30 4.91 -3.87
N GLY A 23 6.35 5.04 -4.83
CA GLY A 23 6.65 4.90 -6.26
C GLY A 23 7.65 5.94 -6.77
N PRO A 24 7.41 7.25 -6.60
CA PRO A 24 8.40 8.28 -6.93
C PRO A 24 9.75 8.13 -6.23
N TRP A 25 9.77 7.65 -4.98
CA TRP A 25 11.01 7.34 -4.28
C TRP A 25 11.78 6.21 -4.97
N ARG A 26 11.10 5.08 -5.28
CA ARG A 26 11.69 3.96 -6.02
C ARG A 26 12.10 4.34 -7.45
N ALA A 27 11.36 5.24 -8.12
CA ALA A 27 11.76 5.78 -9.41
C ALA A 27 13.08 6.58 -9.34
N ALA A 28 13.26 7.36 -8.28
CA ALA A 28 14.51 8.10 -8.04
C ALA A 28 15.70 7.16 -7.80
N GLU A 29 15.50 6.05 -7.06
CA GLU A 29 16.52 5.02 -6.87
C GLU A 29 16.89 4.34 -8.20
N GLN A 30 15.90 4.01 -9.04
CA GLN A 30 16.14 3.44 -10.37
C GLN A 30 16.90 4.41 -11.27
N PHE A 31 16.54 5.69 -11.25
CA PHE A 31 17.27 6.73 -11.98
C PHE A 31 18.72 6.83 -11.54
N LEU A 32 19.01 6.79 -10.23
CA LEU A 32 20.38 6.76 -9.72
C LEU A 32 21.17 5.54 -10.21
N ALA A 33 20.54 4.37 -10.20
CA ALA A 33 21.15 3.15 -10.72
C ALA A 33 21.50 3.28 -12.22
N GLU A 34 20.58 3.86 -13.02
CA GLU A 34 20.79 4.08 -14.46
C GLU A 34 21.97 5.02 -14.74
N VAL A 35 22.03 6.17 -14.08
CA VAL A 35 23.11 7.13 -14.33
C VAL A 35 24.47 6.60 -13.86
N LYS A 36 24.51 5.71 -12.86
CA LYS A 36 25.71 4.97 -12.46
C LYS A 36 26.10 3.94 -13.52
N GLN A 37 25.14 3.15 -14.02
CA GLN A 37 25.39 2.15 -15.07
C GLN A 37 25.88 2.80 -16.38
N LEU A 38 25.38 3.99 -16.71
CA LEU A 38 25.82 4.78 -17.85
C LEU A 38 27.18 5.49 -17.65
N HIS A 39 27.79 5.36 -16.48
CA HIS A 39 29.06 6.03 -16.11
C HIS A 39 29.02 7.56 -16.25
N ILE A 40 27.87 8.18 -16.05
CA ILE A 40 27.70 9.65 -16.07
C ILE A 40 27.53 10.25 -14.67
N PHE A 41 27.30 9.43 -13.64
CA PHE A 41 27.01 9.85 -12.27
C PHE A 41 28.02 10.88 -11.73
N ASP A 42 29.33 10.61 -11.88
CA ASP A 42 30.38 11.49 -11.38
C ASP A 42 30.49 12.85 -12.10
N LYS A 43 29.81 12.99 -13.24
CA LYS A 43 29.81 14.18 -14.09
C LYS A 43 28.56 15.03 -13.92
N ILE A 44 27.55 14.54 -13.20
CA ILE A 44 26.29 15.26 -13.02
C ILE A 44 26.55 16.57 -12.27
N THR A 45 26.08 17.67 -12.83
CA THR A 45 26.19 19.01 -12.24
C THR A 45 24.85 19.51 -11.70
N LYS A 46 23.73 19.02 -12.24
CA LYS A 46 22.38 19.41 -11.86
C LYS A 46 21.40 18.25 -12.11
N VAL A 47 20.39 18.13 -11.24
CA VAL A 47 19.24 17.22 -11.43
C VAL A 47 17.96 18.03 -11.34
N THR A 48 17.02 17.79 -12.26
CA THR A 48 15.66 18.35 -12.19
C THR A 48 14.62 17.25 -12.29
N ILE A 49 13.45 17.50 -11.74
CA ILE A 49 12.33 16.55 -11.67
C ILE A 49 11.08 17.22 -12.20
N ASP A 50 10.43 16.60 -13.19
CA ASP A 50 9.13 16.99 -13.70
C ASP A 50 8.08 16.00 -13.24
N LEU A 51 7.10 16.46 -12.46
CA LEU A 51 5.96 15.67 -11.96
C LEU A 51 4.74 15.99 -12.82
N TYR A 52 3.99 14.95 -13.25
CA TYR A 52 2.86 15.10 -14.17
C TYR A 52 1.56 14.56 -13.60
N GLY A 53 0.44 15.08 -14.10
CA GLY A 53 -0.91 14.59 -13.84
C GLY A 53 -1.23 14.54 -12.35
N SER A 54 -1.64 13.38 -11.83
CA SER A 54 -2.02 13.23 -10.42
C SER A 54 -0.84 13.49 -9.47
N LEU A 55 0.40 13.12 -9.83
CA LEU A 55 1.59 13.45 -9.03
C LEU A 55 1.81 14.96 -8.88
N SER A 56 1.37 15.75 -9.85
CA SER A 56 1.40 17.21 -9.77
C SER A 56 0.23 17.79 -8.98
N LEU A 57 -0.98 17.27 -9.20
CA LEU A 57 -2.22 17.82 -8.63
C LEU A 57 -2.33 17.61 -7.11
N THR A 58 -1.88 16.46 -6.61
CA THR A 58 -1.95 16.10 -5.19
C THR A 58 -0.59 15.86 -4.55
N GLY A 59 0.50 16.01 -5.31
CA GLY A 59 1.86 15.61 -4.91
C GLY A 59 2.36 16.25 -3.63
N ILE A 60 2.10 17.53 -3.40
CA ILE A 60 2.49 18.21 -2.15
C ILE A 60 1.79 17.58 -0.93
N GLY A 61 0.49 17.31 -1.04
CA GLY A 61 -0.29 16.68 0.02
C GLY A 61 0.11 15.24 0.28
N HIS A 62 0.69 14.58 -0.72
CA HIS A 62 1.19 13.20 -0.66
C HIS A 62 2.71 13.11 -0.47
N ALA A 63 3.39 14.23 -0.20
CA ALA A 63 4.84 14.30 0.01
C ALA A 63 5.68 13.74 -1.18
N THR A 64 5.20 13.90 -2.42
CA THR A 64 5.91 13.43 -3.62
C THR A 64 7.25 14.16 -3.80
N ASP A 65 7.27 15.46 -3.55
CA ASP A 65 8.47 16.30 -3.54
C ASP A 65 9.52 15.82 -2.52
N LEU A 66 9.07 15.42 -1.34
CA LEU A 66 9.95 14.88 -0.30
C LEU A 66 10.48 13.50 -0.71
N ALA A 67 9.62 12.66 -1.28
CA ALA A 67 9.97 11.31 -1.71
C ALA A 67 11.07 11.29 -2.79
N VAL A 68 10.96 12.14 -3.82
CA VAL A 68 12.00 12.21 -4.87
C VAL A 68 13.32 12.74 -4.33
N MET A 69 13.30 13.71 -3.39
CA MET A 69 14.52 14.18 -2.73
C MET A 69 15.20 13.09 -1.90
N LEU A 70 14.43 12.33 -1.13
CA LEU A 70 14.92 11.22 -0.31
C LEU A 70 15.49 10.10 -1.18
N GLY A 71 14.82 9.73 -2.26
CA GLY A 71 15.30 8.72 -3.21
C GLY A 71 16.59 9.17 -3.91
N LEU A 72 16.64 10.40 -4.40
CA LEU A 72 17.86 10.97 -4.98
C LEU A 72 19.02 11.11 -3.98
N SER A 73 18.72 11.23 -2.68
CA SER A 73 19.74 11.22 -1.63
C SER A 73 20.31 9.82 -1.35
N GLY A 74 19.75 8.77 -1.96
CA GLY A 74 20.17 7.39 -1.72
C GLY A 74 19.61 6.80 -0.42
N ALA A 75 18.58 7.43 0.18
CA ALA A 75 17.85 6.85 1.30
C ALA A 75 16.91 5.74 0.78
N ASP A 76 16.93 4.58 1.42
CA ASP A 76 16.02 3.47 1.10
C ASP A 76 14.73 3.59 1.93
N PRO A 77 13.54 3.60 1.31
CA PRO A 77 12.27 3.77 2.02
C PRO A 77 11.95 2.61 2.98
N GLU A 78 12.58 1.47 2.83
CA GLU A 78 12.41 0.30 3.68
C GLU A 78 13.28 0.34 4.94
N TYR A 79 14.45 0.98 4.86
CA TYR A 79 15.46 0.91 5.93
C TYR A 79 15.81 2.27 6.55
N VAL A 80 15.52 3.40 5.89
CA VAL A 80 15.84 4.73 6.44
C VAL A 80 15.21 4.92 7.83
N PRO A 81 15.95 5.33 8.86
CA PRO A 81 15.34 5.69 10.14
C PRO A 81 14.31 6.81 9.96
N ILE A 82 13.12 6.63 10.52
CA ILE A 82 12.01 7.60 10.35
C ILE A 82 12.39 8.98 10.92
N GLU A 83 13.15 9.00 12.01
CA GLU A 83 13.68 10.20 12.65
C GLU A 83 14.64 11.00 11.76
N ASP A 84 15.34 10.35 10.83
CA ASP A 84 16.30 10.99 9.93
C ASP A 84 15.64 11.69 8.74
N ILE A 85 14.43 11.29 8.37
CA ILE A 85 13.71 11.82 7.19
C ILE A 85 13.61 13.34 7.24
N SER A 86 13.14 13.88 8.38
CA SER A 86 13.00 15.33 8.54
C SER A 86 14.34 16.05 8.46
N SER A 87 15.39 15.50 9.06
CA SER A 87 16.73 16.12 9.08
C SER A 87 17.38 16.13 7.68
N ILE A 88 17.18 15.08 6.88
CA ILE A 88 17.66 15.03 5.49
C ILE A 88 16.96 16.13 4.67
N ILE A 89 15.64 16.22 4.76
CA ILE A 89 14.86 17.22 4.03
C ILE A 89 15.21 18.66 4.44
N GLU A 90 15.32 18.93 5.75
CA GLU A 90 15.69 20.25 6.26
C GLU A 90 17.12 20.64 5.82
N THR A 91 18.03 19.69 5.77
CA THR A 91 19.38 19.93 5.28
C THR A 91 19.38 20.33 3.81
N ILE A 92 18.64 19.63 2.96
CA ILE A 92 18.49 19.97 1.54
C ILE A 92 17.89 21.38 1.38
N LYS A 93 16.79 21.65 2.09
CA LYS A 93 16.09 22.96 2.02
C LYS A 93 16.95 24.13 2.49
N SER A 94 17.70 23.95 3.56
CA SER A 94 18.48 25.04 4.17
C SER A 94 19.80 25.32 3.47
N LYS A 95 20.46 24.28 2.94
CA LYS A 95 21.76 24.42 2.25
C LYS A 95 21.63 24.67 0.76
N GLY A 96 20.49 24.35 0.14
CA GLY A 96 20.35 24.41 -1.33
C GLY A 96 21.23 23.37 -2.05
N GLU A 97 21.49 22.23 -1.39
CA GLU A 97 22.37 21.18 -1.87
C GLU A 97 21.73 19.82 -1.63
N LEU A 98 21.86 18.92 -2.60
CA LEU A 98 21.42 17.53 -2.53
C LEU A 98 22.65 16.61 -2.50
N HIS A 99 22.72 15.73 -1.49
CA HIS A 99 23.75 14.69 -1.43
C HIS A 99 23.32 13.52 -2.33
N LEU A 100 23.58 13.64 -3.63
CA LEU A 100 23.14 12.71 -4.66
C LEU A 100 23.70 11.30 -4.43
N GLY A 101 22.80 10.30 -4.27
CA GLY A 101 23.17 8.91 -4.04
C GLY A 101 24.01 8.68 -2.78
N ASN A 102 23.99 9.61 -1.82
CA ASN A 102 24.86 9.62 -0.64
C ASN A 102 26.38 9.62 -0.96
N GLU A 103 26.76 10.10 -2.16
CA GLU A 103 28.15 10.06 -2.63
C GLU A 103 28.70 11.43 -3.05
N ARG A 104 27.85 12.32 -3.58
CA ARG A 104 28.32 13.63 -4.04
C ARG A 104 27.31 14.75 -3.84
N MET A 105 27.79 15.95 -3.58
CA MET A 105 26.97 17.14 -3.46
C MET A 105 26.70 17.76 -4.83
N VAL A 106 25.44 18.09 -5.10
CA VAL A 106 25.01 18.89 -6.25
C VAL A 106 24.13 20.03 -5.77
N SER A 107 24.17 21.18 -6.45
CA SER A 107 23.24 22.29 -6.16
C SER A 107 21.81 21.85 -6.47
N PHE A 108 20.89 22.11 -5.55
CA PHE A 108 19.50 21.72 -5.68
C PHE A 108 18.57 22.68 -4.94
N SER A 109 17.56 23.15 -5.64
CA SER A 109 16.52 23.99 -5.09
C SER A 109 15.15 23.33 -5.31
N MET A 110 14.47 22.94 -4.25
CA MET A 110 13.15 22.34 -4.34
C MET A 110 12.17 23.20 -5.18
N LYS A 111 12.30 24.54 -5.14
CA LYS A 111 11.43 25.46 -5.87
C LYS A 111 11.77 25.54 -7.37
N GLU A 112 13.04 25.41 -7.72
CA GLU A 112 13.55 25.61 -9.09
C GLU A 112 13.79 24.29 -9.83
N ASP A 113 13.97 23.18 -9.11
CA ASP A 113 14.38 21.91 -9.69
C ASP A 113 13.29 20.82 -9.57
N ILE A 114 12.16 21.10 -8.90
CA ILE A 114 10.96 20.25 -8.94
C ILE A 114 9.82 21.01 -9.59
N HIS A 115 9.37 20.54 -10.74
CA HIS A 115 8.32 21.17 -11.53
C HIS A 115 7.01 20.39 -11.42
N PHE A 116 5.92 21.07 -11.14
CA PHE A 116 4.58 20.51 -11.05
C PHE A 116 3.79 20.80 -12.32
N ASN A 117 3.74 19.86 -13.27
CA ASN A 117 3.09 19.96 -14.55
C ASN A 117 1.69 19.34 -14.50
N LYS A 118 0.63 20.12 -14.75
CA LYS A 118 -0.76 19.64 -14.67
C LYS A 118 -1.19 18.74 -15.83
N ASN A 119 -0.45 18.70 -16.94
CA ASN A 119 -0.73 17.81 -18.05
C ASN A 119 -0.46 16.36 -17.67
N PHE A 120 -1.20 15.44 -18.29
CA PHE A 120 -1.05 14.00 -18.12
C PHE A 120 -0.15 13.43 -19.21
N LEU A 121 0.73 12.50 -18.86
CA LEU A 121 1.45 11.71 -19.83
C LEU A 121 0.56 10.56 -20.35
N PRO A 122 0.80 10.04 -21.59
CA PRO A 122 -0.13 9.13 -22.24
C PRO A 122 -0.32 7.78 -21.55
N PHE A 123 0.74 7.24 -20.91
CA PHE A 123 0.73 5.87 -20.38
C PHE A 123 -0.03 5.74 -19.06
N HIS A 124 0.22 6.65 -18.11
CA HIS A 124 -0.40 6.58 -16.78
C HIS A 124 -0.52 7.98 -16.15
N ALA A 125 -1.51 8.14 -15.25
CA ALA A 125 -1.78 9.40 -14.56
C ALA A 125 -0.64 9.88 -13.64
N ASN A 126 0.23 8.98 -13.19
CA ASN A 126 1.34 9.27 -12.27
C ASN A 126 2.68 9.19 -12.99
N GLY A 127 2.92 10.10 -13.92
CA GLY A 127 4.19 10.19 -14.64
C GLY A 127 5.19 11.13 -13.94
N LEU A 128 6.48 10.81 -14.04
CA LEU A 128 7.57 11.68 -13.60
C LEU A 128 8.80 11.48 -14.48
N THR A 129 9.53 12.58 -14.74
CA THR A 129 10.77 12.57 -15.51
C THR A 129 11.91 13.12 -14.66
N PHE A 130 13.01 12.41 -14.61
CA PHE A 130 14.28 12.91 -14.05
C PHE A 130 15.20 13.34 -15.18
N SER A 131 15.85 14.50 -15.03
CA SER A 131 16.82 15.01 -15.97
C SER A 131 18.14 15.29 -15.25
N ALA A 132 19.24 14.71 -15.74
CA ALA A 132 20.59 14.95 -15.24
C ALA A 132 21.41 15.72 -16.27
N SER A 133 21.92 16.91 -15.89
CA SER A 133 22.85 17.69 -16.71
C SER A 133 24.28 17.31 -16.43
N TYR A 134 25.06 17.05 -17.50
CA TYR A 134 26.47 16.70 -17.43
C TYR A 134 27.19 17.08 -18.75
N GLU A 135 28.40 17.62 -18.68
CA GLU A 135 29.27 17.91 -19.87
C GLU A 135 28.53 18.59 -21.05
N ASN A 136 27.63 19.57 -20.76
CA ASN A 136 26.75 20.23 -21.74
C ASN A 136 25.75 19.30 -22.43
N LYS A 137 25.42 18.15 -21.83
CA LYS A 137 24.40 17.21 -22.26
C LYS A 137 23.35 17.06 -21.15
N VAL A 138 22.19 16.56 -21.54
CA VAL A 138 21.11 16.20 -20.59
C VAL A 138 20.76 14.73 -20.86
N TYR A 139 20.69 13.96 -19.79
CA TYR A 139 20.12 12.61 -19.81
C TYR A 139 18.75 12.67 -19.13
N GLU A 140 17.72 12.14 -19.78
CA GLU A 140 16.35 12.11 -19.27
C GLU A 140 15.85 10.68 -19.19
N SER A 141 15.09 10.38 -18.14
CA SER A 141 14.42 9.11 -17.96
C SER A 141 13.04 9.32 -17.34
N THR A 142 12.00 8.79 -18.01
CA THR A 142 10.61 8.91 -17.59
C THR A 142 10.14 7.63 -16.95
N PHE A 143 9.44 7.76 -15.82
CA PHE A 143 8.88 6.65 -15.04
C PHE A 143 7.40 6.89 -14.77
N TYR A 144 6.69 5.79 -14.48
CA TYR A 144 5.30 5.81 -14.10
C TYR A 144 5.10 5.01 -12.81
N SER A 145 4.54 5.65 -11.78
CA SER A 145 4.13 4.99 -10.54
C SER A 145 2.73 4.40 -10.69
N ILE A 146 2.64 3.08 -10.81
CA ILE A 146 1.40 2.38 -11.15
C ILE A 146 0.63 1.83 -9.93
N GLY A 147 0.90 2.35 -8.72
CA GLY A 147 0.28 1.94 -7.46
C GLY A 147 1.08 0.86 -6.73
N GLY A 148 0.85 0.68 -5.42
CA GLY A 148 1.53 -0.34 -4.60
C GLY A 148 3.06 -0.23 -4.55
N GLY A 149 3.64 0.93 -4.84
CA GLY A 149 5.08 1.11 -4.96
C GLY A 149 5.71 0.44 -6.19
N PHE A 150 4.90 0.05 -7.18
CA PHE A 150 5.39 -0.43 -8.47
C PHE A 150 5.72 0.73 -9.39
N VAL A 151 6.85 0.62 -10.08
CA VAL A 151 7.34 1.62 -11.03
C VAL A 151 7.60 0.96 -12.37
N VAL A 152 7.16 1.60 -13.44
CA VAL A 152 7.43 1.21 -14.82
C VAL A 152 8.19 2.34 -15.49
N LYS A 153 9.29 1.99 -16.16
CA LYS A 153 10.03 2.94 -16.99
C LYS A 153 9.38 3.07 -18.36
N GLU A 154 9.37 4.27 -18.92
CA GLU A 154 8.99 4.47 -20.31
C GLU A 154 10.05 3.86 -21.23
N GLU A 155 9.65 2.80 -21.95
CA GLU A 155 10.56 2.15 -22.89
C GLU A 155 10.57 2.92 -24.22
N THR A 156 11.77 3.20 -24.73
CA THR A 156 11.92 3.59 -26.13
C THR A 156 11.66 2.37 -27.02
N PRO A 157 10.94 2.50 -28.15
CA PRO A 157 10.50 1.37 -28.98
C PRO A 157 11.61 0.41 -29.47
N ASP A 158 12.88 0.79 -29.34
CA ASP A 158 14.03 0.03 -29.86
C ASP A 158 14.67 -0.94 -28.83
N LYS A 159 14.16 -1.06 -27.62
CA LYS A 159 14.69 -1.97 -26.58
C LYS A 159 13.61 -2.83 -25.93
N ILE A 160 12.93 -3.65 -26.70
CA ILE A 160 12.29 -4.85 -26.14
C ILE A 160 13.40 -5.91 -26.05
N GLU A 161 14.24 -5.83 -25.06
CA GLU A 161 15.02 -6.98 -24.64
C GLU A 161 14.04 -7.98 -24.04
N ASN A 162 13.80 -9.06 -24.78
CA ASN A 162 13.13 -10.24 -24.25
C ASN A 162 13.91 -10.70 -23.01
N LEU A 163 13.43 -10.35 -21.83
CA LEU A 163 13.82 -11.03 -20.62
C LEU A 163 13.34 -12.48 -20.80
N ASP A 164 14.28 -13.36 -21.06
CA ASP A 164 14.09 -14.80 -21.00
C ASP A 164 13.62 -15.16 -19.59
N GLN A 165 12.31 -15.11 -19.36
CA GLN A 165 11.69 -15.59 -18.14
C GLN A 165 11.58 -17.10 -18.22
N THR A 166 12.69 -17.78 -17.90
CA THR A 166 12.75 -19.25 -17.79
C THR A 166 12.24 -19.76 -16.43
N THR A 167 11.81 -18.89 -15.52
CA THR A 167 11.29 -19.30 -14.21
C THR A 167 9.93 -19.94 -14.37
N HIS A 168 9.83 -21.23 -14.11
CA HIS A 168 8.60 -22.00 -14.20
C HIS A 168 7.97 -22.16 -12.83
N PHE A 169 6.79 -21.55 -12.64
CA PHE A 169 6.02 -21.69 -11.40
C PHE A 169 5.12 -22.93 -11.47
N PRO A 170 5.02 -23.73 -10.39
CA PRO A 170 4.18 -24.93 -10.38
C PRO A 170 2.69 -24.61 -10.56
N PHE A 171 2.24 -23.46 -10.08
CA PHE A 171 0.85 -23.02 -10.14
C PHE A 171 0.77 -21.58 -10.67
N PRO A 172 0.83 -21.36 -11.98
CA PRO A 172 0.66 -20.01 -12.54
C PRO A 172 -0.78 -19.51 -12.30
N ILE A 173 -0.90 -18.40 -11.55
CA ILE A 173 -2.20 -17.85 -11.12
C ILE A 173 -2.37 -16.48 -11.76
N ASP A 174 -3.28 -16.36 -12.70
CA ASP A 174 -3.69 -15.08 -13.25
C ASP A 174 -5.11 -14.70 -12.81
N ARG A 175 -5.98 -15.69 -12.61
CA ARG A 175 -7.40 -15.51 -12.26
C ARG A 175 -7.78 -16.35 -11.03
N ALA A 176 -8.89 -16.00 -10.40
CA ALA A 176 -9.39 -16.69 -9.22
C ALA A 176 -9.90 -18.10 -9.53
N ASP A 177 -10.47 -18.33 -10.71
CA ASP A 177 -10.94 -19.64 -11.13
C ASP A 177 -9.77 -20.63 -11.35
N GLU A 178 -8.63 -20.19 -11.87
CA GLU A 178 -7.41 -21.00 -11.97
C GLU A 178 -6.89 -21.41 -10.58
N LEU A 179 -6.83 -20.44 -9.65
CA LEU A 179 -6.43 -20.70 -8.27
C LEU A 179 -7.34 -21.77 -7.62
N LEU A 180 -8.66 -21.65 -7.81
CA LEU A 180 -9.62 -22.64 -7.31
C LEU A 180 -9.39 -24.02 -7.93
N GLN A 181 -9.12 -24.10 -9.24
CA GLN A 181 -8.83 -25.36 -9.92
C GLN A 181 -7.58 -26.03 -9.34
N TYR A 182 -6.50 -25.30 -9.08
CA TYR A 182 -5.31 -25.84 -8.44
C TYR A 182 -5.61 -26.35 -7.03
N CYS A 183 -6.35 -25.59 -6.23
CA CYS A 183 -6.75 -26.02 -4.88
C CYS A 183 -7.53 -27.34 -4.90
N VAL A 184 -8.46 -27.48 -5.83
CA VAL A 184 -9.28 -28.69 -5.99
C VAL A 184 -8.44 -29.87 -6.50
N ALA A 185 -7.59 -29.64 -7.51
CA ALA A 185 -6.75 -30.69 -8.11
C ALA A 185 -5.73 -31.27 -7.12
N GLU A 186 -5.12 -30.40 -6.33
CA GLU A 186 -4.09 -30.76 -5.34
C GLU A 186 -4.67 -31.11 -3.96
N ASN A 187 -5.96 -30.88 -3.75
CA ASN A 187 -6.61 -30.96 -2.43
C ASN A 187 -5.86 -30.14 -1.36
N LYS A 188 -5.53 -28.89 -1.72
CA LYS A 188 -4.78 -27.93 -0.89
C LYS A 188 -5.58 -26.64 -0.66
N MET A 189 -5.21 -25.93 0.41
CA MET A 189 -5.72 -24.59 0.69
C MET A 189 -5.01 -23.57 -0.20
N ILE A 190 -5.59 -22.37 -0.31
CA ILE A 190 -5.03 -21.27 -1.13
C ILE A 190 -3.62 -20.90 -0.65
N SER A 191 -3.43 -20.77 0.67
CA SER A 191 -2.10 -20.47 1.24
C SER A 191 -1.05 -21.54 0.88
N GLU A 192 -1.41 -22.80 0.80
CA GLU A 192 -0.49 -23.90 0.46
C GLU A 192 -0.08 -23.85 -1.02
N ILE A 193 -1.01 -23.57 -1.94
CA ILE A 193 -0.72 -23.40 -3.38
C ILE A 193 0.23 -22.22 -3.61
N VAL A 194 -0.05 -21.09 -2.97
CA VAL A 194 0.77 -19.88 -3.12
C VAL A 194 2.16 -20.07 -2.52
N TYR A 195 2.25 -20.75 -1.38
CA TYR A 195 3.53 -21.04 -0.72
C TYR A 195 4.46 -21.87 -1.60
N GLU A 196 3.93 -22.83 -2.37
CA GLU A 196 4.72 -23.60 -3.33
C GLU A 196 5.29 -22.72 -4.46
N ASN A 197 4.55 -21.72 -4.90
CA ASN A 197 5.06 -20.75 -5.87
C ASN A 197 6.17 -19.87 -5.27
N GLU A 198 6.01 -19.39 -4.03
CA GLU A 198 7.03 -18.57 -3.36
C GLU A 198 8.35 -19.32 -3.17
N LYS A 199 8.32 -20.66 -2.96
CA LYS A 199 9.51 -21.49 -2.85
C LYS A 199 10.36 -21.55 -4.12
N VAL A 200 9.81 -21.17 -5.27
CA VAL A 200 10.59 -21.04 -6.52
C VAL A 200 11.57 -19.88 -6.45
N LEU A 201 11.22 -18.83 -5.72
CA LEU A 201 11.99 -17.60 -5.61
C LEU A 201 12.85 -17.51 -4.35
N ARG A 202 12.45 -18.23 -3.28
CA ARG A 202 13.02 -18.09 -1.93
C ARG A 202 13.04 -19.44 -1.22
N SER A 203 13.95 -19.60 -0.29
CA SER A 203 13.94 -20.74 0.64
C SER A 203 12.79 -20.60 1.67
N ASP A 204 12.40 -21.73 2.28
CA ASP A 204 11.41 -21.77 3.35
C ASP A 204 11.78 -20.81 4.51
N GLN A 205 13.07 -20.70 4.84
CA GLN A 205 13.55 -19.81 5.90
C GLN A 205 13.42 -18.34 5.53
N GLU A 206 13.71 -17.97 4.29
CA GLU A 206 13.54 -16.59 3.80
C GLU A 206 12.07 -16.20 3.77
N ILE A 207 11.18 -17.06 3.27
CA ILE A 207 9.72 -16.81 3.26
C ILE A 207 9.22 -16.61 4.70
N HIS A 208 9.62 -17.51 5.63
CA HIS A 208 9.24 -17.40 7.04
C HIS A 208 9.70 -16.09 7.65
N THR A 209 10.97 -15.75 7.49
CA THR A 209 11.58 -14.55 8.07
C THR A 209 10.93 -13.27 7.54
N GLU A 210 10.72 -13.18 6.21
CA GLU A 210 10.15 -12.00 5.58
C GLU A 210 8.66 -11.81 5.93
N LEU A 211 7.85 -12.87 5.95
CA LEU A 211 6.45 -12.75 6.39
C LEU A 211 6.33 -12.29 7.84
N LEU A 212 7.20 -12.78 8.74
CA LEU A 212 7.22 -12.31 10.11
C LEU A 212 7.76 -10.86 10.23
N ARG A 213 8.72 -10.47 9.39
CA ARG A 213 9.20 -9.09 9.32
C ARG A 213 8.08 -8.13 8.90
N ILE A 214 7.28 -8.51 7.89
CA ILE A 214 6.09 -7.76 7.47
C ILE A 214 5.11 -7.62 8.63
N TRP A 215 4.78 -8.71 9.31
CA TRP A 215 3.89 -8.69 10.46
C TRP A 215 4.42 -7.81 11.60
N ASN A 216 5.69 -7.96 11.96
CA ASN A 216 6.29 -7.16 13.03
C ASN A 216 6.25 -5.66 12.72
N THR A 217 6.46 -5.29 11.45
CA THR A 217 6.31 -3.89 11.00
C THR A 217 4.86 -3.41 11.13
N MET A 218 3.87 -4.24 10.77
CA MET A 218 2.45 -3.92 10.95
C MET A 218 2.10 -3.75 12.44
N LEU A 219 2.55 -4.66 13.29
CA LEU A 219 2.31 -4.61 14.73
C LEU A 219 2.95 -3.36 15.37
N GLU A 220 4.19 -3.07 15.02
CA GLU A 220 4.88 -1.86 15.49
C GLU A 220 4.16 -0.59 15.03
N CYS A 221 3.71 -0.54 13.79
CA CYS A 221 2.93 0.58 13.27
C CYS A 221 1.64 0.80 14.07
N ILE A 222 0.88 -0.27 14.36
CA ILE A 222 -0.34 -0.19 15.18
C ILE A 222 0.02 0.31 16.58
N TYR A 223 1.08 -0.25 17.17
CA TYR A 223 1.54 0.12 18.50
C TYR A 223 1.87 1.61 18.57
N ILE A 224 2.70 2.12 17.66
CA ILE A 224 3.05 3.55 17.58
C ILE A 224 1.79 4.41 17.46
N GLY A 225 0.88 4.09 16.56
CA GLY A 225 -0.34 4.86 16.35
C GLY A 225 -1.27 4.88 17.56
N CYS A 226 -1.37 3.78 18.30
CA CYS A 226 -2.13 3.70 19.56
C CYS A 226 -1.50 4.50 20.69
N HIS A 227 -0.20 4.81 20.63
CA HIS A 227 0.56 5.50 21.68
C HIS A 227 0.96 6.94 21.29
N THR A 228 0.52 7.43 20.14
CA THR A 228 0.82 8.78 19.67
C THR A 228 -0.42 9.66 19.70
N GLU A 229 -0.41 10.71 20.49
CA GLU A 229 -1.47 11.73 20.54
C GLU A 229 -1.17 12.94 19.65
N GLY A 230 -2.11 13.88 19.57
CA GLY A 230 -1.92 15.17 18.92
C GLY A 230 -2.69 15.31 17.59
N ILE A 231 -2.14 16.12 16.70
CA ILE A 231 -2.74 16.53 15.42
C ILE A 231 -1.88 15.99 14.28
N LEU A 232 -2.52 15.54 13.20
CA LEU A 232 -1.84 15.09 11.99
C LEU A 232 -1.21 16.29 11.24
N PRO A 233 -0.06 16.10 10.58
CA PRO A 233 0.57 17.16 9.78
C PRO A 233 -0.27 17.54 8.55
N GLY A 234 0.06 18.67 7.89
CA GLY A 234 -0.53 19.05 6.59
C GLY A 234 -1.62 20.10 6.64
N GLY A 235 -1.97 20.66 7.82
CA GLY A 235 -2.81 21.84 7.95
C GLY A 235 -4.33 21.61 8.00
N LEU A 236 -4.83 20.36 7.89
CA LEU A 236 -6.25 20.05 8.10
C LEU A 236 -6.66 20.00 9.58
N HIS A 237 -5.71 20.12 10.50
CA HIS A 237 -5.92 20.03 11.94
C HIS A 237 -6.66 18.76 12.42
N VAL A 238 -6.52 17.65 11.69
CA VAL A 238 -7.16 16.39 12.03
C VAL A 238 -6.54 15.83 13.33
N ARG A 239 -7.35 15.70 14.38
CA ARG A 239 -6.93 15.09 15.64
C ARG A 239 -6.73 13.58 15.48
N ARG A 240 -5.66 13.05 16.07
CA ARG A 240 -5.43 11.61 16.19
C ARG A 240 -6.49 10.98 17.10
N ARG A 241 -7.15 9.94 16.61
CA ARG A 241 -8.27 9.27 17.30
C ARG A 241 -7.91 7.88 17.81
N ALA A 242 -6.85 7.28 17.26
CA ALA A 242 -6.40 5.96 17.68
C ALA A 242 -5.99 5.97 19.16
N TYR A 243 -5.18 6.93 19.58
CA TYR A 243 -4.78 7.12 20.96
C TYR A 243 -5.98 7.28 21.91
N ASP A 244 -6.89 8.21 21.61
CA ASP A 244 -8.08 8.47 22.43
C ASP A 244 -9.01 7.23 22.52
N THR A 245 -9.05 6.40 21.49
CA THR A 245 -9.85 5.18 21.46
C THR A 245 -9.16 4.08 22.26
N TYR A 246 -7.86 3.90 22.09
CA TYR A 246 -7.03 2.95 22.81
C TYR A 246 -7.08 3.21 24.34
N GLU A 247 -6.92 4.47 24.77
CA GLU A 247 -6.99 4.85 26.19
C GLU A 247 -8.30 4.42 26.87
N LYS A 248 -9.39 4.34 26.12
CA LYS A 248 -10.71 3.87 26.59
C LYS A 248 -10.88 2.35 26.54
N LEU A 249 -10.01 1.64 25.83
CA LEU A 249 -10.11 0.19 25.61
C LEU A 249 -9.06 -0.60 26.38
N LYS A 250 -7.90 0.00 26.70
CA LYS A 250 -6.78 -0.69 27.33
C LYS A 250 -7.13 -1.31 28.69
N SER A 251 -6.53 -2.44 28.98
CA SER A 251 -6.75 -3.20 30.22
C SER A 251 -6.08 -2.60 31.45
N GLY A 252 -5.09 -1.71 31.26
CA GLY A 252 -4.23 -1.21 32.34
C GLY A 252 -3.12 -2.19 32.75
N LEU A 253 -2.97 -3.34 32.09
CA LEU A 253 -1.86 -4.26 32.32
C LEU A 253 -0.55 -3.66 31.80
N PRO A 254 0.59 -3.86 32.50
CA PRO A 254 1.88 -3.36 32.02
C PRO A 254 2.40 -4.15 30.82
N TYR A 255 3.16 -3.49 29.97
CA TYR A 255 3.89 -4.06 28.83
C TYR A 255 5.10 -3.18 28.53
N ASN A 256 6.14 -3.77 27.90
CA ASN A 256 7.39 -3.08 27.57
C ASN A 256 7.65 -3.02 26.04
N ASN A 257 6.93 -3.80 25.25
CA ASN A 257 7.13 -3.91 23.81
C ASN A 257 5.81 -4.26 23.09
N PRO A 258 5.75 -4.16 21.76
CA PRO A 258 4.54 -4.45 21.00
C PRO A 258 3.99 -5.87 21.17
N GLN A 259 4.82 -6.88 21.36
CA GLN A 259 4.42 -8.27 21.56
C GLN A 259 3.72 -8.46 22.91
N GLU A 260 4.32 -7.94 23.99
CA GLU A 260 3.69 -7.95 25.31
C GLU A 260 2.38 -7.14 25.31
N TRP A 261 2.35 -6.00 24.59
CA TRP A 261 1.15 -5.21 24.43
C TRP A 261 0.02 -6.01 23.75
N LEU A 262 0.31 -6.76 22.69
CA LEU A 262 -0.66 -7.64 22.04
C LEU A 262 -1.25 -8.65 23.05
N GLU A 263 -0.42 -9.23 23.93
CA GLU A 263 -0.90 -10.15 24.96
C GLU A 263 -1.83 -9.48 25.97
N THR A 264 -1.63 -8.20 26.27
CA THR A 264 -2.56 -7.48 27.17
C THR A 264 -3.95 -7.31 26.55
N ILE A 265 -4.02 -7.16 25.21
CA ILE A 265 -5.29 -7.06 24.49
C ILE A 265 -6.03 -8.40 24.52
N ARG A 266 -5.34 -9.53 24.34
CA ARG A 266 -5.89 -10.88 24.45
C ARG A 266 -6.58 -11.15 25.79
N GLN A 267 -6.15 -10.49 26.86
CA GLN A 267 -6.72 -10.64 28.19
C GLN A 267 -7.95 -9.75 28.44
N THR A 268 -8.30 -8.87 27.51
CA THR A 268 -9.50 -8.03 27.65
C THR A 268 -10.77 -8.82 27.30
N LYS A 269 -11.80 -8.68 28.15
CA LYS A 269 -13.13 -9.17 27.78
C LYS A 269 -13.77 -8.17 26.83
N VAL A 270 -14.18 -8.64 25.66
CA VAL A 270 -14.78 -7.78 24.64
C VAL A 270 -16.23 -8.19 24.35
N TYR A 271 -17.08 -7.18 24.17
CA TYR A 271 -18.44 -7.32 23.67
C TYR A 271 -18.52 -6.70 22.28
N PHE A 272 -19.57 -6.97 21.52
CA PHE A 272 -19.72 -6.54 20.12
C PHE A 272 -19.31 -5.08 19.85
N ARG A 273 -19.78 -4.12 20.68
CA ARG A 273 -19.40 -2.70 20.55
C ARG A 273 -17.91 -2.46 20.77
N GLN A 274 -17.26 -3.24 21.63
CA GLN A 274 -15.82 -3.11 21.88
C GLN A 274 -15.02 -3.75 20.76
N ILE A 275 -15.52 -4.84 20.15
CA ILE A 275 -14.90 -5.43 18.95
C ILE A 275 -14.82 -4.38 17.84
N LEU A 276 -15.95 -3.70 17.51
CA LEU A 276 -15.95 -2.64 16.50
C LEU A 276 -14.98 -1.50 16.83
N LYS A 277 -14.87 -1.13 18.12
CA LYS A 277 -13.91 -0.09 18.55
C LYS A 277 -12.47 -0.55 18.40
N TRP A 278 -12.14 -1.80 18.75
CA TRP A 278 -10.79 -2.34 18.59
C TRP A 278 -10.39 -2.40 17.13
N VAL A 279 -11.22 -2.97 16.27
CA VAL A 279 -10.96 -3.04 14.82
C VAL A 279 -10.76 -1.63 14.24
N SER A 280 -11.62 -0.67 14.62
CA SER A 280 -11.47 0.72 14.19
C SER A 280 -10.19 1.35 14.74
N CYS A 281 -9.85 1.10 16.02
CA CYS A 281 -8.62 1.60 16.63
C CYS A 281 -7.37 1.13 15.89
N PHE A 282 -7.31 -0.16 15.57
CA PHE A 282 -6.18 -0.74 14.80
C PHE A 282 -6.07 -0.14 13.40
N ALA A 283 -7.18 0.02 12.68
CA ALA A 283 -7.16 0.64 11.36
C ALA A 283 -6.80 2.13 11.41
N LEU A 284 -7.34 2.89 12.37
CA LEU A 284 -7.00 4.30 12.59
C LEU A 284 -5.51 4.48 12.86
N SER A 285 -4.95 3.67 13.78
CA SER A 285 -3.57 3.79 14.22
C SER A 285 -2.58 3.69 13.07
N VAL A 286 -2.75 2.70 12.18
CA VAL A 286 -1.91 2.54 11.00
C VAL A 286 -2.01 3.74 10.06
N ASN A 287 -3.23 4.24 9.81
CA ASN A 287 -3.41 5.34 8.88
C ASN A 287 -2.96 6.69 9.43
N GLU A 288 -3.01 6.88 10.74
CA GLU A 288 -2.46 8.08 11.41
C GLU A 288 -0.93 8.08 11.38
N VAL A 289 -0.28 6.92 11.51
CA VAL A 289 1.17 6.76 11.30
C VAL A 289 1.51 6.99 9.84
N ASN A 290 0.76 6.39 8.91
CA ASN A 290 0.91 6.58 7.47
C ASN A 290 0.87 8.07 7.08
N ALA A 291 -0.13 8.80 7.56
CA ALA A 291 -0.31 10.24 7.28
C ALA A 291 0.81 11.13 7.84
N SER A 292 1.71 10.58 8.64
CA SER A 292 2.78 11.31 9.34
C SER A 292 4.19 10.89 8.87
N LEU A 293 4.33 10.41 7.64
CA LEU A 293 5.59 9.88 7.09
C LEU A 293 6.17 8.72 7.91
N GLY A 294 5.31 7.96 8.58
CA GLY A 294 5.72 6.80 9.35
C GLY A 294 5.91 5.55 8.49
N ARG A 295 6.55 4.53 9.08
CA ARG A 295 6.76 3.24 8.43
C ARG A 295 5.48 2.42 8.44
N VAL A 296 5.08 1.93 7.26
CA VAL A 296 3.90 1.10 7.07
C VAL A 296 4.20 -0.03 6.09
N VAL A 297 3.30 -1.00 6.03
CA VAL A 297 3.28 -2.01 4.96
C VAL A 297 2.19 -1.64 3.96
N THR A 298 2.52 -1.56 2.67
CA THR A 298 1.48 -1.44 1.63
C THR A 298 0.56 -2.65 1.66
N ALA A 299 -0.77 -2.46 1.52
CA ALA A 299 -1.71 -3.58 1.60
C ALA A 299 -3.05 -3.30 0.86
N PRO A 300 -3.13 -3.26 -0.47
CA PRO A 300 -2.05 -3.26 -1.45
C PRO A 300 -1.38 -1.89 -1.61
N THR A 301 -1.92 -0.84 -0.99
CA THR A 301 -1.40 0.54 -1.04
C THR A 301 -1.23 1.11 0.36
N ASN A 302 -0.51 2.22 0.49
CA ASN A 302 -0.38 2.93 1.76
C ASN A 302 -1.72 3.55 2.20
N GLY A 303 -2.52 4.05 1.24
CA GLY A 303 -3.84 4.61 1.53
C GLY A 303 -4.79 3.61 2.19
N SER A 304 -4.59 2.31 1.96
CA SER A 304 -5.38 1.20 2.53
C SER A 304 -4.62 0.33 3.53
N ALA A 305 -3.44 0.78 3.99
CA ALA A 305 -2.53 -0.01 4.83
C ALA A 305 -3.13 -0.46 6.19
N GLY A 306 -4.21 0.19 6.65
CA GLY A 306 -4.83 -0.12 7.92
C GLY A 306 -5.76 -1.35 7.92
N VAL A 307 -6.29 -1.76 6.76
CA VAL A 307 -7.31 -2.82 6.69
C VAL A 307 -6.73 -4.19 7.06
N ILE A 308 -5.68 -4.63 6.37
CA ILE A 308 -5.04 -5.93 6.56
C ILE A 308 -4.59 -6.14 8.02
N PRO A 309 -3.76 -5.25 8.61
CA PRO A 309 -3.30 -5.44 9.97
C PRO A 309 -4.43 -5.35 11.01
N ALA A 310 -5.48 -4.54 10.77
CA ALA A 310 -6.60 -4.45 11.69
C ALA A 310 -7.42 -5.76 11.75
N VAL A 311 -7.64 -6.41 10.60
CA VAL A 311 -8.33 -7.71 10.53
C VAL A 311 -7.48 -8.82 11.13
N LEU A 312 -6.17 -8.82 10.86
CA LEU A 312 -5.25 -9.79 11.48
C LEU A 312 -5.17 -9.61 13.00
N MET A 313 -5.09 -8.37 13.49
CA MET A 313 -5.17 -8.07 14.93
C MET A 313 -6.48 -8.56 15.55
N TYR A 314 -7.62 -8.35 14.87
CA TYR A 314 -8.91 -8.90 15.31
C TYR A 314 -8.81 -10.43 15.49
N TYR A 315 -8.30 -11.14 14.50
CA TYR A 315 -8.16 -12.59 14.58
C TYR A 315 -7.25 -13.02 15.74
N LEU A 316 -6.06 -12.43 15.84
CA LEU A 316 -5.04 -12.79 16.84
C LEU A 316 -5.41 -12.45 18.27
N THR A 317 -6.23 -11.42 18.50
CA THR A 317 -6.48 -10.91 19.84
C THR A 317 -7.92 -11.10 20.34
N ILE A 318 -8.87 -11.34 19.43
CA ILE A 318 -10.30 -11.43 19.77
C ILE A 318 -10.86 -12.79 19.36
N GLU A 319 -10.62 -13.23 18.13
CA GLU A 319 -11.21 -14.46 17.60
C GLU A 319 -10.45 -15.71 18.08
N ASN A 320 -9.12 -15.72 17.97
CA ASN A 320 -8.30 -16.87 18.32
C ASN A 320 -7.07 -16.47 19.14
N HIS A 321 -7.20 -16.49 20.46
CA HIS A 321 -6.09 -16.15 21.39
C HIS A 321 -4.91 -17.12 21.34
N LYS A 322 -5.03 -18.29 20.68
CA LYS A 322 -3.94 -19.26 20.50
C LYS A 322 -3.20 -19.11 19.18
N ALA A 323 -3.71 -18.24 18.30
CA ALA A 323 -3.08 -18.02 17.00
C ALA A 323 -1.69 -17.40 17.14
N GLY A 324 -0.79 -17.80 16.25
CA GLY A 324 0.60 -17.39 16.26
C GLY A 324 1.19 -17.26 14.85
N GLU A 325 2.47 -17.55 14.72
CA GLU A 325 3.23 -17.36 13.47
C GLU A 325 2.66 -18.12 12.27
N LYS A 326 2.09 -19.31 12.53
CA LYS A 326 1.48 -20.12 11.46
C LYS A 326 0.32 -19.37 10.81
N GLU A 327 -0.61 -18.91 11.62
CA GLU A 327 -1.81 -18.18 11.18
C GLU A 327 -1.46 -16.83 10.56
N ILE A 328 -0.46 -16.13 11.10
CA ILE A 328 0.06 -14.89 10.53
C ILE A 328 0.56 -15.12 9.10
N LYS A 329 1.40 -16.13 8.90
CA LYS A 329 1.94 -16.47 7.57
C LYS A 329 0.84 -16.86 6.59
N GLN A 330 -0.07 -17.71 7.03
CA GLN A 330 -1.22 -18.13 6.23
C GLN A 330 -2.06 -16.93 5.78
N PHE A 331 -2.39 -16.03 6.70
CA PHE A 331 -3.16 -14.82 6.43
C PHE A 331 -2.48 -13.92 5.38
N LEU A 332 -1.21 -13.60 5.57
CA LEU A 332 -0.46 -12.73 4.67
C LEU A 332 -0.29 -13.34 3.27
N THR A 333 -0.11 -14.66 3.20
CA THR A 333 0.02 -15.40 1.94
C THR A 333 -1.27 -15.33 1.12
N VAL A 334 -2.43 -15.60 1.74
CA VAL A 334 -3.73 -15.49 1.08
C VAL A 334 -4.02 -14.04 0.68
N ALA A 335 -3.79 -13.10 1.58
CA ALA A 335 -3.98 -11.68 1.26
C ALA A 335 -3.15 -11.26 0.03
N GLY A 336 -1.89 -11.66 -0.04
CA GLY A 336 -1.00 -11.34 -1.16
C GLY A 336 -1.52 -11.82 -2.51
N VAL A 337 -1.93 -13.08 -2.63
CA VAL A 337 -2.42 -13.63 -3.91
C VAL A 337 -3.73 -12.97 -4.35
N ILE A 338 -4.66 -12.70 -3.44
CA ILE A 338 -5.89 -11.98 -3.80
C ILE A 338 -5.55 -10.60 -4.35
N GLY A 339 -4.67 -9.85 -3.70
CA GLY A 339 -4.18 -8.57 -4.21
C GLY A 339 -3.53 -8.67 -5.59
N SER A 340 -2.76 -9.74 -5.86
CA SER A 340 -2.12 -9.96 -7.16
C SER A 340 -3.14 -10.18 -8.29
N ILE A 341 -4.24 -10.89 -8.03
CA ILE A 341 -5.33 -11.09 -8.98
C ILE A 341 -5.97 -9.74 -9.37
N PHE A 342 -6.24 -8.88 -8.40
CA PHE A 342 -6.75 -7.52 -8.69
C PHE A 342 -5.75 -6.67 -9.46
N LYS A 343 -4.45 -6.72 -9.11
CA LYS A 343 -3.41 -5.97 -9.83
C LYS A 343 -3.27 -6.42 -11.28
N LYS A 344 -3.35 -7.73 -11.55
CA LYS A 344 -3.23 -8.29 -12.90
C LYS A 344 -4.43 -7.99 -13.81
N ASN A 345 -5.65 -8.02 -13.26
CA ASN A 345 -6.88 -7.99 -14.06
C ASN A 345 -7.67 -6.68 -13.95
N ALA A 346 -7.25 -5.78 -13.06
CA ALA A 346 -7.86 -4.48 -12.87
C ALA A 346 -6.79 -3.42 -12.55
N THR A 347 -6.84 -2.84 -11.37
CA THR A 347 -5.86 -1.88 -10.88
C THR A 347 -5.83 -1.84 -9.36
N ILE A 348 -4.67 -1.47 -8.79
CA ILE A 348 -4.53 -1.12 -7.37
C ILE A 348 -4.14 0.37 -7.21
N SER A 349 -4.31 1.18 -8.25
CA SER A 349 -4.00 2.62 -8.24
C SER A 349 -5.26 3.45 -8.02
N ALA A 350 -5.30 4.29 -6.98
CA ALA A 350 -6.39 5.23 -6.74
C ALA A 350 -6.55 6.25 -7.88
N ALA A 351 -5.44 6.65 -8.50
CA ALA A 351 -5.42 7.55 -9.66
C ALA A 351 -6.08 6.93 -10.91
N MET A 352 -6.17 5.61 -10.99
CA MET A 352 -6.84 4.88 -12.08
C MET A 352 -8.24 4.43 -11.69
N GLY A 353 -8.45 3.98 -10.44
CA GLY A 353 -9.67 3.29 -10.04
C GLY A 353 -10.44 3.90 -8.85
N GLY A 354 -9.96 4.98 -8.25
CA GLY A 354 -10.55 5.49 -7.01
C GLY A 354 -10.23 4.58 -5.80
N CYS A 355 -10.88 4.83 -4.66
CA CYS A 355 -10.67 4.04 -3.44
C CYS A 355 -11.22 2.60 -3.53
N GLN A 356 -12.04 2.25 -4.53
CA GLN A 356 -12.37 0.85 -4.77
C GLN A 356 -11.11 0.03 -5.07
N ALA A 357 -10.12 0.63 -5.75
CA ALA A 357 -8.83 0.01 -6.07
C ALA A 357 -7.90 -0.13 -4.86
N GLU A 358 -8.11 0.62 -3.80
CA GLU A 358 -7.32 0.58 -2.57
C GLU A 358 -8.07 -0.13 -1.44
N ILE A 359 -9.08 0.54 -0.87
CA ILE A 359 -9.85 0.03 0.28
C ILE A 359 -10.65 -1.21 -0.11
N GLY A 360 -11.26 -1.22 -1.32
CA GLY A 360 -12.02 -2.37 -1.80
C GLY A 360 -11.13 -3.60 -1.97
N VAL A 361 -9.98 -3.44 -2.62
CA VAL A 361 -9.00 -4.54 -2.79
C VAL A 361 -8.45 -5.00 -1.45
N SER A 362 -8.05 -4.08 -0.55
CA SER A 362 -7.56 -4.42 0.78
C SER A 362 -8.61 -5.17 1.62
N SER A 363 -9.87 -4.76 1.52
CA SER A 363 -10.99 -5.44 2.19
C SER A 363 -11.21 -6.85 1.62
N ALA A 364 -11.12 -7.05 0.31
CA ALA A 364 -11.20 -8.36 -0.33
C ALA A 364 -10.03 -9.28 0.07
N MET A 365 -8.80 -8.74 0.10
CA MET A 365 -7.60 -9.44 0.58
C MET A 365 -7.78 -9.92 2.02
N ALA A 366 -8.24 -9.04 2.91
CA ALA A 366 -8.43 -9.34 4.32
C ALA A 366 -9.58 -10.32 4.57
N ALA A 367 -10.70 -10.19 3.83
CA ALA A 367 -11.85 -11.08 3.95
C ALA A 367 -11.50 -12.51 3.55
N ALA A 368 -10.81 -12.68 2.42
CA ALA A 368 -10.32 -13.99 1.97
C ALA A 368 -9.39 -14.64 3.00
N ALA A 369 -8.40 -13.87 3.47
CA ALA A 369 -7.41 -14.35 4.42
C ALA A 369 -8.05 -14.75 5.76
N LEU A 370 -8.99 -13.96 6.26
CA LEU A 370 -9.73 -14.28 7.47
C LEU A 370 -10.61 -15.53 7.30
N CYS A 371 -11.32 -15.63 6.17
CA CYS A 371 -12.17 -16.78 5.87
C CYS A 371 -11.36 -18.10 5.85
N GLU A 372 -10.16 -18.11 5.27
CA GLU A 372 -9.28 -19.29 5.30
C GLU A 372 -8.83 -19.64 6.73
N LEU A 373 -8.44 -18.64 7.54
CA LEU A 373 -8.07 -18.86 8.94
C LEU A 373 -9.21 -19.44 9.80
N MET A 374 -10.45 -19.07 9.48
CA MET A 374 -11.66 -19.53 10.15
C MET A 374 -12.16 -20.90 9.61
N GLY A 375 -11.41 -21.54 8.72
CA GLY A 375 -11.67 -22.88 8.20
C GLY A 375 -12.54 -22.92 6.95
N GLY A 376 -12.70 -21.80 6.25
CA GLY A 376 -13.41 -21.74 4.97
C GLY A 376 -12.71 -22.55 3.88
N THR A 377 -13.50 -23.22 3.04
CA THR A 377 -12.99 -23.90 1.84
C THR A 377 -12.44 -22.88 0.83
N PRO A 378 -11.55 -23.27 -0.10
CA PRO A 378 -11.04 -22.37 -1.13
C PRO A 378 -12.14 -21.59 -1.89
N ALA A 379 -13.27 -22.24 -2.16
CA ALA A 379 -14.41 -21.57 -2.79
C ALA A 379 -15.08 -20.51 -1.90
N GLN A 380 -15.18 -20.76 -0.58
CA GLN A 380 -15.68 -19.76 0.38
C GLN A 380 -14.69 -18.61 0.55
N VAL A 381 -13.39 -18.88 0.51
CA VAL A 381 -12.34 -17.86 0.58
C VAL A 381 -12.45 -16.88 -0.60
N LEU A 382 -12.65 -17.38 -1.83
CA LEU A 382 -12.86 -16.53 -3.00
C LEU A 382 -14.21 -15.78 -2.94
N MET A 383 -15.24 -16.40 -2.39
CA MET A 383 -16.53 -15.75 -2.14
C MET A 383 -16.42 -14.61 -1.12
N ALA A 384 -15.64 -14.78 -0.05
CA ALA A 384 -15.40 -13.71 0.92
C ALA A 384 -14.74 -12.48 0.27
N ALA A 385 -13.75 -12.70 -0.61
CA ALA A 385 -13.12 -11.65 -1.40
C ALA A 385 -14.12 -10.95 -2.32
N GLU A 386 -14.97 -11.71 -2.98
CA GLU A 386 -16.03 -11.21 -3.87
C GLU A 386 -17.00 -10.32 -3.12
N ILE A 387 -17.62 -10.80 -2.02
CA ILE A 387 -18.57 -10.06 -1.19
C ILE A 387 -17.96 -8.75 -0.68
N ALA A 388 -16.72 -8.80 -0.20
CA ALA A 388 -16.03 -7.61 0.27
C ALA A 388 -15.82 -6.58 -0.85
N MET A 389 -15.43 -7.02 -2.06
CA MET A 389 -15.17 -6.12 -3.17
C MET A 389 -16.44 -5.55 -3.78
N GLU A 390 -17.50 -6.36 -3.98
CA GLU A 390 -18.77 -5.88 -4.56
C GLU A 390 -19.32 -4.67 -3.79
N HIS A 391 -19.20 -4.70 -2.46
CA HIS A 391 -19.66 -3.62 -1.59
C HIS A 391 -18.82 -2.34 -1.66
N HIS A 392 -17.69 -2.36 -2.36
CA HIS A 392 -16.80 -1.21 -2.58
C HIS A 392 -16.81 -0.68 -4.03
N LEU A 393 -17.56 -1.31 -4.94
CA LEU A 393 -17.68 -0.86 -6.32
C LEU A 393 -18.17 0.60 -6.38
N GLY A 394 -17.50 1.43 -7.18
CA GLY A 394 -17.80 2.84 -7.33
C GLY A 394 -17.25 3.77 -6.24
N LEU A 395 -16.48 3.27 -5.26
CA LEU A 395 -15.92 4.11 -4.21
C LEU A 395 -14.86 5.07 -4.79
N THR A 396 -15.16 6.37 -4.72
CA THR A 396 -14.32 7.46 -5.25
C THR A 396 -13.06 7.70 -4.41
N CYS A 397 -12.05 8.38 -4.96
CA CYS A 397 -10.91 8.90 -4.21
C CYS A 397 -10.86 10.43 -4.31
N ASP A 398 -11.26 11.08 -3.25
CA ASP A 398 -11.51 12.52 -3.15
C ASP A 398 -10.93 13.11 -1.84
N PRO A 399 -9.59 12.97 -1.60
CA PRO A 399 -8.96 13.39 -0.36
C PRO A 399 -8.99 14.92 -0.19
N ILE A 400 -9.44 15.38 0.99
CA ILE A 400 -9.53 16.80 1.32
C ILE A 400 -8.11 17.38 1.38
N GLY A 401 -7.88 18.48 0.66
CA GLY A 401 -6.57 19.11 0.57
C GLY A 401 -5.47 18.26 -0.06
N GLY A 402 -5.84 17.18 -0.75
CA GLY A 402 -4.89 16.20 -1.29
C GLY A 402 -4.17 15.37 -0.23
N LEU A 403 -4.63 15.36 1.02
CA LEU A 403 -3.99 14.67 2.13
C LEU A 403 -4.61 13.28 2.36
N VAL A 404 -3.77 12.25 2.56
CA VAL A 404 -4.22 10.89 2.89
C VAL A 404 -4.70 10.84 4.34
N GLN A 405 -5.71 11.64 4.66
CA GLN A 405 -6.29 11.78 5.99
C GLN A 405 -7.79 11.59 5.96
N ILE A 406 -8.56 12.57 5.48
CA ILE A 406 -10.00 12.49 5.38
C ILE A 406 -10.41 12.47 3.91
N PRO A 407 -11.18 11.47 3.48
CA PRO A 407 -11.84 10.39 4.25
C PRO A 407 -11.04 9.08 4.38
N CYS A 408 -9.78 9.05 3.97
CA CYS A 408 -8.98 7.81 3.85
C CYS A 408 -8.91 7.01 5.17
N ILE A 409 -8.69 7.71 6.30
CA ILE A 409 -8.56 7.10 7.62
C ILE A 409 -9.84 6.37 8.02
N GLU A 410 -11.02 7.00 7.84
CA GLU A 410 -12.32 6.37 8.13
C GLU A 410 -12.63 5.20 7.19
N ARG A 411 -12.30 5.34 5.91
CA ARG A 411 -12.52 4.29 4.91
C ARG A 411 -11.79 2.99 5.27
N ASN A 412 -10.61 3.08 5.88
CA ASN A 412 -9.89 1.89 6.37
C ASN A 412 -10.64 1.18 7.50
N THR A 413 -11.23 1.90 8.44
CA THR A 413 -12.02 1.27 9.51
C THR A 413 -13.24 0.54 8.94
N MET A 414 -13.91 1.17 7.98
CA MET A 414 -15.06 0.56 7.31
C MET A 414 -14.66 -0.64 6.47
N GLY A 415 -13.52 -0.57 5.76
CA GLY A 415 -12.97 -1.68 4.98
C GLY A 415 -12.66 -2.90 5.86
N ALA A 416 -12.06 -2.69 7.04
CA ALA A 416 -11.76 -3.77 7.98
C ALA A 416 -13.02 -4.43 8.55
N VAL A 417 -14.03 -3.64 8.96
CA VAL A 417 -15.30 -4.19 9.46
C VAL A 417 -16.05 -4.96 8.37
N LYS A 418 -16.07 -4.43 7.13
CA LYS A 418 -16.69 -5.12 5.99
C LYS A 418 -15.97 -6.43 5.66
N ALA A 419 -14.64 -6.47 5.76
CA ALA A 419 -13.87 -7.69 5.53
C ALA A 419 -14.25 -8.80 6.52
N ILE A 420 -14.38 -8.47 7.80
CA ILE A 420 -14.82 -9.43 8.83
C ILE A 420 -16.23 -9.94 8.52
N ASN A 421 -17.16 -9.04 8.22
CA ASN A 421 -18.54 -9.44 7.91
C ASN A 421 -18.63 -10.26 6.60
N ALA A 422 -17.82 -9.97 5.60
CA ALA A 422 -17.78 -10.71 4.34
C ALA A 422 -17.26 -12.14 4.55
N ALA A 423 -16.23 -12.32 5.40
CA ALA A 423 -15.73 -13.63 5.77
C ALA A 423 -16.80 -14.49 6.46
N GLU A 424 -17.52 -13.92 7.44
CA GLU A 424 -18.63 -14.61 8.13
C GLU A 424 -19.75 -15.01 7.17
N LEU A 425 -20.19 -14.10 6.30
CA LEU A 425 -21.22 -14.41 5.31
C LEU A 425 -20.80 -15.54 4.36
N ALA A 426 -19.53 -15.57 3.95
CA ALA A 426 -19.03 -16.62 3.07
C ALA A 426 -18.96 -17.98 3.78
N LEU A 427 -18.57 -18.01 5.05
CA LEU A 427 -18.50 -19.24 5.86
C LEU A 427 -19.88 -19.89 6.04
N ASP A 428 -20.93 -19.09 6.18
CA ASP A 428 -22.29 -19.56 6.35
C ASP A 428 -23.02 -19.89 5.01
N THR A 429 -22.35 -19.65 3.87
CA THR A 429 -22.94 -19.81 2.54
C THR A 429 -22.35 -21.02 1.81
N ASP A 430 -23.20 -21.84 1.15
CA ASP A 430 -22.73 -22.84 0.19
C ASP A 430 -22.26 -22.13 -1.10
N PRO A 431 -20.97 -22.22 -1.48
CA PRO A 431 -20.43 -21.55 -2.67
C PRO A 431 -21.12 -21.92 -3.99
N LYS A 432 -21.76 -23.08 -4.05
CA LYS A 432 -22.54 -23.52 -5.23
C LYS A 432 -23.73 -22.60 -5.51
N ASN A 433 -24.19 -21.86 -4.50
CA ASN A 433 -25.29 -20.91 -4.62
C ASN A 433 -24.82 -19.50 -5.00
N ALA A 434 -23.52 -19.24 -5.03
CA ALA A 434 -22.97 -17.96 -5.45
C ALA A 434 -23.38 -17.61 -6.88
N LYS A 435 -23.82 -16.39 -7.11
CA LYS A 435 -24.21 -15.90 -8.44
C LYS A 435 -23.09 -15.15 -9.14
N VAL A 436 -22.20 -14.58 -8.37
CA VAL A 436 -21.12 -13.73 -8.85
C VAL A 436 -19.77 -14.36 -8.46
N PRO A 437 -18.97 -14.86 -9.40
CA PRO A 437 -17.61 -15.30 -9.12
C PRO A 437 -16.68 -14.09 -8.96
N LEU A 438 -15.59 -14.23 -8.18
CA LEU A 438 -14.63 -13.16 -7.90
C LEU A 438 -14.08 -12.52 -9.19
N ASP A 439 -13.77 -13.30 -10.22
CA ASP A 439 -13.26 -12.76 -11.49
C ASP A 439 -14.22 -11.79 -12.17
N LYS A 440 -15.54 -11.97 -12.01
CA LYS A 440 -16.54 -11.04 -12.54
C LYS A 440 -16.60 -9.74 -11.75
N VAL A 441 -16.38 -9.78 -10.45
CA VAL A 441 -16.27 -8.56 -9.63
C VAL A 441 -15.00 -7.79 -9.99
N VAL A 442 -13.88 -8.47 -10.19
CA VAL A 442 -12.62 -7.85 -10.65
C VAL A 442 -12.82 -7.17 -12.01
N ASP A 443 -13.42 -7.87 -12.99
CA ASP A 443 -13.74 -7.30 -14.30
C ASP A 443 -14.69 -6.08 -14.18
N THR A 444 -15.68 -6.15 -13.29
CA THR A 444 -16.64 -5.06 -13.02
C THR A 444 -15.96 -3.87 -12.37
N MET A 445 -15.09 -4.10 -11.40
CA MET A 445 -14.29 -3.05 -10.78
C MET A 445 -13.48 -2.29 -11.82
N TRP A 446 -12.83 -2.99 -12.77
CA TRP A 446 -12.07 -2.35 -13.83
C TRP A 446 -12.93 -1.48 -14.75
N ARG A 447 -14.10 -1.99 -15.18
CA ARG A 447 -15.06 -1.22 -15.99
C ARG A 447 -15.58 0.01 -15.24
N THR A 448 -15.96 -0.15 -13.98
CA THR A 448 -16.39 0.96 -13.12
C THR A 448 -15.27 2.00 -12.97
N ALA A 449 -14.02 1.54 -12.86
CA ALA A 449 -12.86 2.43 -12.83
C ALA A 449 -12.72 3.22 -14.13
N GLN A 450 -12.92 2.60 -15.29
CA GLN A 450 -12.87 3.28 -16.59
C GLN A 450 -13.99 4.32 -16.75
N ASP A 451 -15.19 4.01 -16.28
CA ASP A 451 -16.36 4.90 -16.35
C ASP A 451 -16.33 6.03 -15.31
N MET A 452 -15.55 5.89 -14.25
CA MET A 452 -15.42 6.92 -13.20
C MET A 452 -14.78 8.18 -13.77
N ASN A 453 -15.41 9.34 -13.54
CA ASN A 453 -14.85 10.62 -13.95
C ASN A 453 -13.52 10.92 -13.23
N ASN A 454 -12.53 11.46 -13.93
CA ASN A 454 -11.18 11.74 -13.41
C ASN A 454 -11.16 12.60 -12.15
N LYS A 455 -12.12 13.55 -11.99
CA LYS A 455 -12.23 14.36 -10.78
C LYS A 455 -12.44 13.55 -9.48
N TYR A 456 -12.80 12.28 -9.58
CA TYR A 456 -12.99 11.34 -8.46
C TYR A 456 -11.85 10.33 -8.31
N LYS A 457 -10.73 10.54 -9.01
CA LYS A 457 -9.57 9.62 -9.08
C LYS A 457 -8.29 10.27 -8.56
N GLU A 458 -8.25 10.57 -7.25
CA GLU A 458 -7.06 11.10 -6.58
C GLU A 458 -6.53 12.43 -7.20
N THR A 459 -7.45 13.30 -7.63
CA THR A 459 -7.13 14.64 -8.17
C THR A 459 -7.50 15.77 -7.23
N SER A 460 -8.34 15.50 -6.23
CA SER A 460 -8.95 16.50 -5.34
C SER A 460 -9.75 17.60 -6.08
N GLU A 461 -10.20 17.32 -7.31
CA GLU A 461 -10.98 18.24 -8.14
C GLU A 461 -12.50 17.99 -8.04
N GLY A 462 -12.94 17.03 -7.21
CA GLY A 462 -14.35 16.66 -7.05
C GLY A 462 -14.66 16.02 -5.70
N GLY A 463 -15.92 15.64 -5.50
CA GLY A 463 -16.38 14.94 -4.30
C GLY A 463 -16.20 15.74 -3.02
N LEU A 464 -15.77 15.08 -1.95
CA LEU A 464 -15.54 15.69 -0.63
C LEU A 464 -14.45 16.75 -0.67
N ALA A 465 -13.45 16.61 -1.53
CA ALA A 465 -12.34 17.56 -1.64
C ALA A 465 -12.80 19.00 -1.98
N VAL A 466 -13.87 19.13 -2.76
CA VAL A 466 -14.42 20.45 -3.15
C VAL A 466 -15.66 20.82 -2.33
N ALA A 467 -16.28 19.87 -1.62
CA ALA A 467 -17.45 20.11 -0.79
C ALA A 467 -17.09 20.71 0.58
N VAL A 468 -15.84 20.52 1.03
CA VAL A 468 -15.34 21.07 2.30
C VAL A 468 -14.54 22.33 2.02
N ASN A 469 -15.00 23.45 2.58
CA ASN A 469 -14.28 24.71 2.49
C ASN A 469 -13.13 24.73 3.51
N LEU A 470 -11.88 24.67 3.03
CA LEU A 470 -10.69 24.68 3.88
C LEU A 470 -10.50 25.99 4.67
N ALA A 471 -11.20 27.08 4.28
CA ALA A 471 -11.18 28.33 5.01
C ALA A 471 -12.02 28.29 6.30
N ASP A 472 -12.87 27.28 6.45
CA ASP A 472 -13.78 27.12 7.60
C ASP A 472 -13.29 25.99 8.57
N CYS A 473 -12.12 25.43 8.33
CA CYS A 473 -11.55 24.35 9.17
C CYS A 473 -10.50 24.88 10.16
#